data_2442478c31dd40e171a6cbc87b4c53ee
#
_entry.id   2442478c31dd40e171a6cbc87b4c53ee
#
_cell.length_a   1.000
_cell.length_b   1.000
_cell.length_c   1.000
_cell.angle_alpha   90.00
_cell.angle_beta   90.00
_cell.angle_gamma   90.00
#
_symmetry.space_group_name_H-M   'P 1'
#
loop_
_entity.id
_entity.type
_entity.pdbx_description
1 polymer ?
#
loop_
_entity_poly.entity_id
_entity_poly.type
_entity_poly.pdbx_seq_one_letter_code
_entity_poly.pdbx_strand_id
1 'polypeptide(L)'
;MDEHVDILDKNGEPTGESCLKSEAHRKGLLHPTVHIWFYTPEGRVLIQQRGKNKATHPLLWDVSVAGHVAAGEKIVTAASREVEEEIGLTISEIDLESLGTFKAVHKISEDFIDAELHHIFLCQLSVPLNQLTIQEIEVEDLALVPLFKFAEETWGLASMGKYVPHGPTYYKTIIKAIKSRT
;
A
#
# COMPACT_ATOMS: atom_id res chain seq x y z
N MET A 1 -17.11 3.46 8.55
CA MET A 1 -18.26 3.01 7.73
C MET A 1 -17.72 1.96 6.78
N ASP A 2 -18.46 0.87 6.50
CA ASP A 2 -17.99 -0.14 5.55
C ASP A 2 -18.15 0.39 4.12
N GLU A 3 -17.09 0.32 3.33
CA GLU A 3 -17.05 0.90 1.99
C GLU A 3 -17.48 -0.12 0.94
N HIS A 4 -18.00 0.36 -0.19
CA HIS A 4 -18.20 -0.46 -1.39
C HIS A 4 -16.92 -0.46 -2.21
N VAL A 5 -16.53 -1.63 -2.72
CA VAL A 5 -15.41 -1.84 -3.62
C VAL A 5 -15.88 -2.51 -4.90
N ASP A 6 -15.27 -2.17 -6.03
CA ASP A 6 -15.52 -2.85 -7.30
C ASP A 6 -14.91 -4.25 -7.30
N ILE A 7 -15.60 -5.21 -7.91
CA ILE A 7 -15.14 -6.59 -8.00
C ILE A 7 -14.44 -6.81 -9.34
N LEU A 8 -13.27 -7.42 -9.25
CA LEU A 8 -12.45 -7.78 -10.41
C LEU A 8 -12.58 -9.28 -10.73
N ASP A 9 -12.40 -9.62 -11.98
CA ASP A 9 -12.27 -11.00 -12.41
C ASP A 9 -10.87 -11.57 -12.08
N LYS A 10 -10.63 -12.83 -12.40
CA LYS A 10 -9.33 -13.50 -12.17
C LYS A 10 -8.15 -12.86 -12.90
N ASN A 11 -8.41 -12.08 -13.96
CA ASN A 11 -7.40 -11.39 -14.75
C ASN A 11 -7.15 -9.95 -14.23
N GLY A 12 -7.95 -9.48 -13.27
CA GLY A 12 -7.88 -8.12 -12.73
C GLY A 12 -8.75 -7.11 -13.50
N GLU A 13 -9.66 -7.59 -14.36
CA GLU A 13 -10.57 -6.73 -15.11
C GLU A 13 -11.88 -6.50 -14.32
N PRO A 14 -12.47 -5.29 -14.41
CA PRO A 14 -13.74 -5.00 -13.73
C PRO A 14 -14.86 -5.91 -14.21
N THR A 15 -15.60 -6.51 -13.28
CA THR A 15 -16.79 -7.32 -13.58
C THR A 15 -18.04 -6.48 -13.81
N GLY A 16 -18.05 -5.22 -13.39
CA GLY A 16 -19.21 -4.35 -13.32
C GLY A 16 -20.05 -4.54 -12.06
N GLU A 17 -19.61 -5.42 -11.15
CA GLU A 17 -20.24 -5.64 -9.85
C GLU A 17 -19.45 -4.91 -8.75
N SER A 18 -20.15 -4.55 -7.67
CA SER A 18 -19.56 -4.01 -6.45
C SER A 18 -20.25 -4.60 -5.21
N CYS A 19 -19.55 -4.66 -4.09
CA CYS A 19 -20.13 -5.08 -2.81
C CYS A 19 -19.40 -4.37 -1.65
N LEU A 20 -19.92 -4.56 -0.43
CA LEU A 20 -19.23 -4.08 0.76
C LEU A 20 -17.85 -4.75 0.90
N LYS A 21 -16.84 -3.99 1.32
CA LYS A 21 -15.47 -4.47 1.55
C LYS A 21 -15.45 -5.69 2.48
N SER A 22 -16.22 -5.67 3.56
CA SER A 22 -16.36 -6.81 4.46
C SER A 22 -16.89 -8.07 3.75
N GLU A 23 -17.79 -7.91 2.79
CA GLU A 23 -18.32 -9.02 1.99
C GLU A 23 -17.27 -9.52 1.00
N ALA A 24 -16.51 -8.60 0.35
CA ALA A 24 -15.41 -8.96 -0.53
C ALA A 24 -14.37 -9.82 0.21
N HIS A 25 -13.95 -9.41 1.40
CA HIS A 25 -13.03 -10.20 2.23
C HIS A 25 -13.64 -11.53 2.67
N ARG A 26 -14.90 -11.56 3.09
CA ARG A 26 -15.55 -12.80 3.53
C ARG A 26 -15.64 -13.83 2.41
N LYS A 27 -15.87 -13.39 1.18
CA LYS A 27 -16.01 -14.25 -0.01
C LYS A 27 -14.68 -14.46 -0.77
N GLY A 28 -13.61 -13.74 -0.43
CA GLY A 28 -12.35 -13.74 -1.15
C GLY A 28 -12.48 -13.19 -2.58
N LEU A 29 -13.31 -12.17 -2.76
CA LEU A 29 -13.50 -11.53 -4.06
C LEU A 29 -12.34 -10.57 -4.34
N LEU A 30 -11.76 -10.68 -5.52
CA LEU A 30 -10.67 -9.82 -5.95
C LEU A 30 -11.18 -8.39 -6.11
N HIS A 31 -10.51 -7.43 -5.46
CA HIS A 31 -10.85 -6.01 -5.51
C HIS A 31 -9.60 -5.13 -5.57
N PRO A 32 -9.71 -3.88 -6.10
CA PRO A 32 -8.54 -3.03 -6.29
C PRO A 32 -8.14 -2.30 -5.00
N THR A 33 -6.84 -2.17 -4.81
CA THR A 33 -6.20 -1.33 -3.79
C THR A 33 -5.10 -0.49 -4.41
N VAL A 34 -4.65 0.53 -3.68
CA VAL A 34 -3.52 1.38 -4.07
C VAL A 34 -2.40 1.25 -3.05
N HIS A 35 -1.16 1.15 -3.54
CA HIS A 35 0.06 1.18 -2.76
C HIS A 35 0.95 2.30 -3.26
N ILE A 36 1.23 3.29 -2.45
CA ILE A 36 2.05 4.44 -2.81
C ILE A 36 3.36 4.38 -2.01
N TRP A 37 4.48 4.25 -2.71
CA TRP A 37 5.82 4.28 -2.16
C TRP A 37 6.42 5.67 -2.32
N PHE A 38 6.76 6.32 -1.21
CA PHE A 38 7.49 7.57 -1.22
C PHE A 38 8.98 7.34 -1.05
N TYR A 39 9.77 8.07 -1.83
CA TYR A 39 11.23 8.08 -1.73
C TYR A 39 11.78 9.50 -1.71
N THR A 40 13.00 9.67 -1.19
CA THR A 40 13.72 10.94 -1.27
C THR A 40 14.89 10.86 -2.25
N PRO A 41 15.33 12.01 -2.84
CA PRO A 41 16.50 12.04 -3.74
C PRO A 41 17.79 11.50 -3.12
N GLU A 42 17.89 11.53 -1.78
CA GLU A 42 19.03 11.02 -1.02
C GLU A 42 19.01 9.49 -0.84
N GLY A 43 18.09 8.79 -1.50
CA GLY A 43 18.01 7.34 -1.43
C GLY A 43 17.43 6.81 -0.12
N ARG A 44 16.38 7.45 0.38
CA ARG A 44 15.59 6.95 1.50
C ARG A 44 14.19 6.57 1.03
N VAL A 45 13.58 5.60 1.67
CA VAL A 45 12.20 5.21 1.45
C VAL A 45 11.37 5.49 2.70
N LEU A 46 10.19 6.08 2.51
CA LEU A 46 9.20 6.25 3.58
C LEU A 46 8.49 4.93 3.79
N ILE A 47 8.42 4.48 5.03
CA ILE A 47 7.64 3.32 5.45
C ILE A 47 6.69 3.76 6.55
N GLN A 48 5.51 3.13 6.63
CA GLN A 48 4.58 3.33 7.72
C GLN A 48 4.51 2.09 8.62
N GLN A 49 4.31 2.31 9.90
CA GLN A 49 3.92 1.25 10.82
C GLN A 49 2.39 1.19 10.87
N ARG A 50 1.82 0.04 10.58
CA ARG A 50 0.38 -0.19 10.55
C ARG A 50 -0.22 0.00 11.95
N GLY A 51 -1.38 0.63 12.01
CA GLY A 51 -2.09 0.85 13.25
C GLY A 51 -2.36 -0.45 14.00
N LYS A 52 -2.33 -0.38 15.32
CA LYS A 52 -2.49 -1.54 16.24
C LYS A 52 -3.85 -2.26 16.11
N ASN A 53 -4.86 -1.59 15.56
CA ASN A 53 -6.21 -2.12 15.41
C ASN A 53 -6.49 -2.66 13.98
N LYS A 54 -5.49 -2.69 13.09
CA LYS A 54 -5.64 -3.26 11.76
C LYS A 54 -5.92 -4.76 11.84
N ALA A 55 -6.88 -5.24 11.03
CA ALA A 55 -7.26 -6.66 10.97
C ALA A 55 -6.13 -7.57 10.48
N THR A 56 -5.25 -7.04 9.62
CA THR A 56 -4.11 -7.75 9.05
C THR A 56 -2.80 -7.08 9.45
N HIS A 57 -1.82 -7.87 9.85
CA HIS A 57 -0.45 -7.44 10.15
C HIS A 57 -0.34 -6.16 11.03
N PRO A 58 -1.06 -6.05 12.16
CA PRO A 58 -0.96 -4.87 13.03
C PRO A 58 0.48 -4.67 13.51
N LEU A 59 0.90 -3.41 13.62
CA LEU A 59 2.24 -2.97 14.08
C LEU A 59 3.41 -3.42 13.19
N LEU A 60 3.19 -4.07 12.07
CA LEU A 60 4.25 -4.31 11.09
C LEU A 60 4.50 -3.05 10.25
N TRP A 61 5.74 -2.93 9.77
CA TRP A 61 6.11 -1.90 8.81
C TRP A 61 5.66 -2.31 7.40
N ASP A 62 5.17 -1.35 6.65
CA ASP A 62 4.53 -1.56 5.36
C ASP A 62 4.89 -0.44 4.37
N VAL A 63 4.24 -0.46 3.22
CA VAL A 63 4.25 0.59 2.20
C VAL A 63 3.97 1.96 2.83
N SER A 64 4.43 3.03 2.19
CA SER A 64 4.27 4.39 2.74
C SER A 64 2.81 4.77 2.97
N VAL A 65 1.92 4.44 2.01
CA VAL A 65 0.46 4.62 2.09
C VAL A 65 -0.23 3.48 1.33
N ALA A 66 -1.29 2.92 1.90
CA ALA A 66 -2.08 1.87 1.25
C ALA A 66 -3.56 1.96 1.61
N GLY A 67 -4.41 1.89 0.60
CA GLY A 67 -5.85 1.94 0.84
C GLY A 67 -6.67 1.27 -0.25
N HIS A 68 -7.99 1.21 -0.02
CA HIS A 68 -8.93 0.64 -0.96
C HIS A 68 -9.41 1.67 -1.97
N VAL A 69 -9.76 1.19 -3.15
CA VAL A 69 -10.41 2.00 -4.19
C VAL A 69 -11.92 1.85 -4.00
N ALA A 70 -12.61 2.95 -3.74
CA ALA A 70 -14.07 2.92 -3.61
C ALA A 70 -14.73 2.56 -4.95
N ALA A 71 -15.91 1.95 -4.89
CA ALA A 71 -16.63 1.56 -6.11
C ALA A 71 -16.86 2.75 -7.03
N GLY A 72 -16.43 2.62 -8.29
CA GLY A 72 -16.49 3.66 -9.31
C GLY A 72 -15.45 4.77 -9.20
N GLU A 73 -14.56 4.72 -8.20
CA GLU A 73 -13.46 5.68 -8.04
C GLU A 73 -12.32 5.36 -9.02
N LYS A 74 -11.65 6.40 -9.53
CA LYS A 74 -10.45 6.20 -10.33
C LYS A 74 -9.26 5.83 -9.44
N ILE A 75 -8.43 4.92 -9.90
CA ILE A 75 -7.25 4.43 -9.16
C ILE A 75 -6.33 5.57 -8.70
N VAL A 76 -6.01 6.52 -9.59
CA VAL A 76 -5.13 7.66 -9.23
C VAL A 76 -5.78 8.63 -8.24
N THR A 77 -7.11 8.79 -8.29
CA THR A 77 -7.87 9.61 -7.34
C THR A 77 -7.88 8.96 -5.96
N ALA A 78 -8.11 7.63 -5.89
CA ALA A 78 -7.99 6.87 -4.67
C ALA A 78 -6.59 6.99 -4.06
N ALA A 79 -5.54 6.88 -4.89
CA ALA A 79 -4.16 7.03 -4.42
C ALA A 79 -3.89 8.41 -3.78
N SER A 80 -4.35 9.50 -4.42
CA SER A 80 -4.18 10.85 -3.87
C SER A 80 -5.00 11.07 -2.60
N ARG A 81 -6.22 10.54 -2.54
CA ARG A 81 -7.10 10.60 -1.35
C ARG A 81 -6.46 9.87 -0.16
N GLU A 82 -5.98 8.63 -0.37
CA GLU A 82 -5.35 7.85 0.71
C GLU A 82 -4.09 8.53 1.24
N VAL A 83 -3.29 9.17 0.38
CA VAL A 83 -2.12 9.95 0.81
C VAL A 83 -2.53 11.11 1.71
N GLU A 84 -3.58 11.85 1.34
CA GLU A 84 -4.09 12.95 2.16
C GLU A 84 -4.68 12.44 3.49
N GLU A 85 -5.44 11.35 3.46
CA GLU A 85 -6.09 10.77 4.64
C GLU A 85 -5.09 10.18 5.63
N GLU A 86 -4.13 9.36 5.18
CA GLU A 86 -3.21 8.63 6.07
C GLU A 86 -2.04 9.44 6.58
N ILE A 87 -1.48 10.34 5.74
CA ILE A 87 -0.25 11.09 6.09
C ILE A 87 -0.37 12.62 5.94
N GLY A 88 -1.56 13.14 5.64
CA GLY A 88 -1.85 14.57 5.57
C GLY A 88 -1.11 15.31 4.45
N LEU A 89 -0.67 14.61 3.41
CA LEU A 89 0.07 15.20 2.30
C LEU A 89 -0.82 15.32 1.07
N THR A 90 -0.99 16.54 0.54
CA THR A 90 -1.65 16.74 -0.74
C THR A 90 -0.65 16.59 -1.87
N ILE A 91 -0.91 15.68 -2.80
CA ILE A 91 -0.10 15.43 -4.00
C ILE A 91 -0.93 15.62 -5.27
N SER A 92 -0.26 15.86 -6.40
CA SER A 92 -0.91 15.86 -7.70
C SER A 92 -0.90 14.45 -8.29
N GLU A 93 -1.95 14.07 -9.01
CA GLU A 93 -2.03 12.79 -9.73
C GLU A 93 -0.85 12.61 -10.73
N ILE A 94 -0.29 13.71 -11.25
CA ILE A 94 0.86 13.67 -12.17
C ILE A 94 2.16 13.25 -11.48
N ASP A 95 2.24 13.40 -10.15
CA ASP A 95 3.41 12.99 -9.35
C ASP A 95 3.43 11.48 -9.07
N LEU A 96 2.33 10.79 -9.36
CA LEU A 96 2.18 9.35 -9.18
C LEU A 96 2.70 8.59 -10.41
N GLU A 97 3.86 7.98 -10.28
CA GLU A 97 4.42 7.11 -11.32
C GLU A 97 3.96 5.67 -11.11
N SER A 98 3.20 5.12 -12.07
CA SER A 98 2.75 3.73 -11.99
C SER A 98 3.90 2.73 -12.20
N LEU A 99 4.03 1.78 -11.30
CA LEU A 99 4.94 0.64 -11.41
C LEU A 99 4.24 -0.66 -11.82
N GLY A 100 2.96 -0.61 -12.17
CA GLY A 100 2.14 -1.76 -12.52
C GLY A 100 1.28 -2.28 -11.37
N THR A 101 0.88 -3.55 -11.46
CA THR A 101 0.00 -4.17 -10.48
C THR A 101 0.59 -5.45 -9.90
N PHE A 102 0.21 -5.76 -8.66
CA PHE A 102 0.51 -7.03 -8.00
C PHE A 102 -0.77 -7.63 -7.43
N LYS A 103 -1.02 -8.89 -7.75
CA LYS A 103 -2.13 -9.65 -7.17
C LYS A 103 -1.64 -10.38 -5.93
N ALA A 104 -2.34 -10.18 -4.83
CA ALA A 104 -2.12 -10.89 -3.57
C ALA A 104 -3.40 -11.59 -3.13
N VAL A 105 -3.28 -12.82 -2.63
CA VAL A 105 -4.40 -13.57 -2.04
C VAL A 105 -3.88 -14.25 -0.78
N HIS A 106 -4.40 -13.83 0.36
CA HIS A 106 -4.00 -14.38 1.66
C HIS A 106 -5.24 -14.83 2.44
N LYS A 107 -5.31 -16.12 2.76
CA LYS A 107 -6.34 -16.62 3.67
C LYS A 107 -5.91 -16.34 5.11
N ILE A 108 -6.56 -15.37 5.76
CA ILE A 108 -6.26 -14.96 7.13
C ILE A 108 -7.05 -15.83 8.12
N SER A 109 -8.33 -16.10 7.82
CA SER A 109 -9.20 -17.00 8.59
C SER A 109 -10.21 -17.69 7.66
N GLU A 110 -11.15 -18.46 8.21
CA GLU A 110 -12.23 -19.06 7.40
C GLU A 110 -13.15 -18.01 6.78
N ASP A 111 -13.38 -16.91 7.50
CA ASP A 111 -14.28 -15.82 7.09
C ASP A 111 -13.53 -14.57 6.63
N PHE A 112 -12.21 -14.62 6.46
CA PHE A 112 -11.42 -13.50 5.99
C PHE A 112 -10.34 -13.94 5.01
N ILE A 113 -10.57 -13.62 3.73
CA ILE A 113 -9.63 -13.84 2.62
C ILE A 113 -9.31 -12.47 2.04
N ASP A 114 -8.05 -12.08 2.18
CA ASP A 114 -7.53 -10.83 1.64
C ASP A 114 -7.10 -11.08 0.19
N ALA A 115 -7.98 -10.74 -0.77
CA ALA A 115 -7.78 -10.94 -2.19
C ALA A 115 -7.76 -9.59 -2.91
N GLU A 116 -6.57 -9.06 -3.15
CA GLU A 116 -6.37 -7.71 -3.63
C GLU A 116 -5.52 -7.65 -4.91
N LEU A 117 -5.86 -6.69 -5.77
CA LEU A 117 -5.02 -6.24 -6.87
C LEU A 117 -4.44 -4.88 -6.51
N HIS A 118 -3.18 -4.89 -6.06
CA HIS A 118 -2.47 -3.67 -5.68
C HIS A 118 -2.02 -2.89 -6.92
N HIS A 119 -2.51 -1.68 -7.10
CA HIS A 119 -1.97 -0.71 -8.06
C HIS A 119 -0.82 0.03 -7.40
N ILE A 120 0.40 -0.18 -7.89
CA ILE A 120 1.62 0.32 -7.26
C ILE A 120 2.03 1.64 -7.89
N PHE A 121 2.25 2.64 -7.03
CA PHE A 121 2.76 3.94 -7.43
C PHE A 121 4.06 4.27 -6.70
N LEU A 122 4.92 5.00 -7.38
CA LEU A 122 6.09 5.64 -6.82
C LEU A 122 5.90 7.16 -6.86
N CYS A 123 6.24 7.85 -5.78
CA CYS A 123 6.16 9.31 -5.69
C CYS A 123 7.38 9.85 -4.93
N GLN A 124 7.91 10.97 -5.38
CA GLN A 124 8.99 11.64 -4.64
C GLN A 124 8.40 12.40 -3.45
N LEU A 125 8.94 12.16 -2.26
CA LEU A 125 8.59 12.91 -1.06
C LEU A 125 9.20 14.31 -1.14
N SER A 126 8.34 15.34 -1.21
CA SER A 126 8.74 16.74 -1.38
C SER A 126 8.82 17.54 -0.08
N VAL A 127 8.42 16.92 1.04
CA VAL A 127 8.40 17.57 2.36
C VAL A 127 9.18 16.75 3.39
N PRO A 128 9.73 17.37 4.44
CA PRO A 128 10.38 16.63 5.50
C PRO A 128 9.36 15.83 6.36
N LEU A 129 9.82 14.75 6.97
CA LEU A 129 8.99 13.82 7.74
C LEU A 129 8.12 14.52 8.83
N ASN A 130 8.65 15.55 9.46
CA ASN A 130 7.96 16.29 10.52
C ASN A 130 6.82 17.22 10.03
N GLN A 131 6.59 17.31 8.73
CA GLN A 131 5.44 18.00 8.14
C GLN A 131 4.30 17.05 7.77
N LEU A 132 4.52 15.75 7.89
CA LEU A 132 3.47 14.75 7.70
C LEU A 132 2.62 14.65 8.98
N THR A 133 1.33 14.43 8.78
CA THR A 133 0.36 14.25 9.88
C THR A 133 -0.30 12.90 9.74
N ILE A 134 -0.02 11.98 10.66
CA ILE A 134 -0.57 10.62 10.60
C ILE A 134 -2.03 10.59 11.05
N GLN A 135 -2.82 9.73 10.42
CA GLN A 135 -4.14 9.34 10.89
C GLN A 135 -3.98 8.21 11.92
N GLU A 136 -4.05 8.51 13.19
CA GLU A 136 -3.72 7.61 14.32
C GLU A 136 -4.53 6.29 14.36
N ILE A 137 -5.66 6.20 13.63
CA ILE A 137 -6.45 4.97 13.56
C ILE A 137 -5.80 3.96 12.60
N GLU A 138 -5.23 4.46 11.50
CA GLU A 138 -4.67 3.67 10.41
C GLU A 138 -3.15 3.48 10.52
N VAL A 139 -2.45 4.51 11.01
CA VAL A 139 -0.99 4.63 11.03
C VAL A 139 -0.50 4.85 12.45
N GLU A 140 0.40 4.00 12.92
CA GLU A 140 1.04 4.12 14.25
C GLU A 140 2.28 5.01 14.21
N ASP A 141 3.12 4.89 13.15
CA ASP A 141 4.36 5.63 13.01
C ASP A 141 4.82 5.72 11.55
N LEU A 142 5.71 6.67 11.25
CA LEU A 142 6.37 6.85 9.97
C LEU A 142 7.88 6.90 10.14
N ALA A 143 8.62 6.27 9.22
CA ALA A 143 10.07 6.32 9.23
C ALA A 143 10.67 6.48 7.82
N LEU A 144 11.75 7.25 7.72
CA LEU A 144 12.59 7.31 6.52
C LEU A 144 13.81 6.39 6.70
N VAL A 145 13.84 5.31 5.92
CA VAL A 145 14.89 4.28 6.01
C VAL A 145 15.80 4.38 4.79
N PRO A 146 17.14 4.31 4.95
CA PRO A 146 18.06 4.22 3.82
C PRO A 146 17.70 3.02 2.93
N LEU A 147 17.69 3.21 1.61
CA LEU A 147 17.27 2.18 0.65
C LEU A 147 18.07 0.87 0.79
N PHE A 148 19.39 0.98 1.07
CA PHE A 148 20.21 -0.22 1.26
C PHE A 148 19.77 -1.04 2.49
N LYS A 149 19.42 -0.36 3.59
CA LYS A 149 18.92 -1.01 4.82
C LYS A 149 17.54 -1.63 4.58
N PHE A 150 16.64 -0.90 3.91
CA PHE A 150 15.34 -1.43 3.50
C PHE A 150 15.48 -2.69 2.64
N ALA A 151 16.43 -2.68 1.68
CA ALA A 151 16.72 -3.84 0.84
C ALA A 151 17.23 -5.04 1.64
N GLU A 152 18.16 -4.85 2.58
CA GLU A 152 18.63 -5.91 3.46
C GLU A 152 17.51 -6.52 4.31
N GLU A 153 16.68 -5.66 4.90
CA GLU A 153 15.61 -6.07 5.82
C GLU A 153 14.44 -6.75 5.10
N THR A 154 14.14 -6.38 3.85
CA THR A 154 13.02 -6.95 3.08
C THR A 154 13.40 -8.16 2.22
N TRP A 155 14.69 -8.42 1.98
CA TRP A 155 15.15 -9.59 1.23
C TRP A 155 15.13 -10.90 2.04
N GLY A 156 14.44 -10.90 3.16
CA GLY A 156 13.87 -12.11 3.71
C GLY A 156 14.72 -12.88 4.71
N LEU A 157 15.88 -12.39 5.13
CA LEU A 157 16.71 -13.13 6.10
C LEU A 157 17.02 -12.36 7.39
N ALA A 158 17.06 -11.04 7.36
CA ALA A 158 17.53 -10.26 8.51
C ALA A 158 16.44 -9.82 9.49
N SER A 159 15.19 -9.69 9.07
CA SER A 159 14.11 -9.08 9.89
C SER A 159 12.75 -9.75 9.66
N MET A 160 12.71 -11.06 9.75
CA MET A 160 11.44 -11.79 9.72
C MET A 160 10.48 -11.24 10.78
N GLY A 161 9.26 -10.87 10.34
CA GLY A 161 8.23 -10.32 11.22
C GLY A 161 8.31 -8.82 11.48
N LYS A 162 9.23 -8.09 10.84
CA LYS A 162 9.27 -6.62 10.88
C LYS A 162 8.38 -5.99 9.81
N TYR A 163 8.36 -6.55 8.61
CA TYR A 163 7.60 -6.03 7.47
C TYR A 163 6.44 -6.93 7.08
N VAL A 164 5.41 -6.33 6.48
CA VAL A 164 4.33 -7.08 5.84
C VAL A 164 4.90 -7.96 4.72
N PRO A 165 4.55 -9.26 4.66
CA PRO A 165 5.17 -10.20 3.74
C PRO A 165 4.59 -10.13 2.32
N HIS A 166 4.81 -9.02 1.60
CA HIS A 166 4.39 -8.86 0.19
C HIS A 166 5.18 -9.78 -0.77
N GLY A 167 6.26 -10.38 -0.30
CA GLY A 167 7.11 -11.27 -1.07
C GLY A 167 8.27 -10.58 -1.79
N PRO A 168 9.29 -11.39 -2.19
CA PRO A 168 10.56 -10.86 -2.69
C PRO A 168 10.42 -10.14 -4.04
N THR A 169 9.53 -10.59 -4.92
CA THR A 169 9.32 -9.95 -6.23
C THR A 169 8.74 -8.55 -6.09
N TYR A 170 7.79 -8.38 -5.18
CA TYR A 170 7.20 -7.08 -4.85
C TYR A 170 8.27 -6.09 -4.38
N TYR A 171 9.00 -6.43 -3.31
CA TYR A 171 10.03 -5.56 -2.75
C TYR A 171 11.17 -5.28 -3.73
N LYS A 172 11.60 -6.26 -4.53
CA LYS A 172 12.63 -6.06 -5.58
C LYS A 172 12.20 -5.03 -6.61
N THR A 173 10.92 -5.03 -7.01
CA THR A 173 10.39 -4.05 -7.95
C THR A 173 10.50 -2.63 -7.38
N ILE A 174 10.09 -2.44 -6.13
CA ILE A 174 10.15 -1.14 -5.46
C ILE A 174 11.60 -0.65 -5.31
N ILE A 175 12.48 -1.50 -4.80
CA ILE A 175 13.89 -1.18 -4.60
C ILE A 175 14.57 -0.80 -5.92
N LYS A 176 14.32 -1.56 -6.99
CA LYS A 176 14.86 -1.27 -8.32
C LYS A 176 14.35 0.07 -8.85
N ALA A 177 13.05 0.33 -8.68
CA ALA A 177 12.43 1.57 -9.14
C ALA A 177 13.01 2.80 -8.41
N ILE A 178 13.15 2.76 -7.09
CA ILE A 178 13.77 3.84 -6.31
C ILE A 178 15.24 4.01 -6.71
N LYS A 179 16.02 2.92 -6.76
CA LYS A 179 17.44 2.97 -7.11
C LYS A 179 17.73 3.60 -8.47
N SER A 180 16.82 3.53 -9.42
CA SER A 180 16.99 4.15 -10.73
C SER A 180 16.70 5.65 -10.75
N ARG A 181 16.28 6.25 -9.63
CA ARG A 181 15.90 7.67 -9.48
C ARG A 181 16.69 8.39 -8.39
N THR A 182 17.58 7.70 -7.72
CA THR A 182 18.47 8.18 -6.62
C THR A 182 19.94 7.76 -6.87
#